data_30c5240c1463f85120d72eed40474c71
#
_entry.id   30c5240c1463f85120d72eed40474c71
#
_cell.length_a   1.000
_cell.length_b   1.000
_cell.length_c   1.000
_cell.angle_alpha   90.00
_cell.angle_beta   90.00
_cell.angle_gamma   90.00
#
_symmetry.space_group_name_H-M   'P 1'
#
loop_
_entity.id
_entity.type
_entity.pdbx_description
1 polymer ?
#
loop_
_entity_poly.entity_id
_entity_poly.type
_entity_poly.pdbx_seq_one_letter_code
_entity_poly.pdbx_strand_id
1 'polypeptide(L)'
;MTTVETERREPRRVTRKTDGTTSSAPKRLRSPVDQQRAEFLRRCRARIDPAELGLPRSRIRRTEGLRREDVASLSGVSACWYAWLEQGRDMRVSDDVLERLSLTLRLSEDERVYLFSLVQHRAPRVRQDSQEEAPADVVRLINALSVPAIAMNLRWDVLAWNRLNSRIYRDYSTIPLEERNLLEILLAQPVRHLNPKALESTARRLIARLRFDYSKHADDPKFEALIRRLSTRSPLFRRLWRMPEFTLRPFGIHRFTHPKWGELAFEHTSCTPDGYPHIRMVICTPENAAARAAIAQGDSDVLTPAT
;
A
#
# COMPACT_ATOMS: atom_id res chain seq x y z
N MET A 1 -67.88 9.06 62.40
CA MET A 1 -68.04 10.45 62.05
C MET A 1 -66.85 11.17 62.67
N THR A 2 -65.82 11.43 61.90
CA THR A 2 -64.75 12.39 62.31
C THR A 2 -64.05 12.83 61.05
N THR A 3 -64.26 14.10 60.75
CA THR A 3 -63.76 14.84 59.59
C THR A 3 -62.30 15.12 59.81
N VAL A 4 -61.44 14.74 58.84
CA VAL A 4 -60.03 15.13 58.84
C VAL A 4 -59.83 16.14 57.72
N GLU A 5 -59.44 17.31 58.14
CA GLU A 5 -59.15 18.52 57.41
C GLU A 5 -57.79 18.35 56.67
N THR A 6 -57.78 18.56 55.37
CA THR A 6 -56.56 18.42 54.54
C THR A 6 -55.92 19.80 54.35
N GLU A 7 -54.85 20.02 55.03
CA GLU A 7 -53.99 21.21 54.94
C GLU A 7 -53.19 21.21 53.65
N ARG A 8 -53.44 22.15 52.71
CA ARG A 8 -52.68 22.40 51.51
C ARG A 8 -51.41 23.15 51.84
N ARG A 9 -50.24 22.50 51.66
CA ARG A 9 -48.95 23.18 51.68
C ARG A 9 -48.58 23.64 50.28
N GLU A 10 -48.34 24.91 50.06
CA GLU A 10 -47.78 25.53 48.88
C GLU A 10 -46.30 25.12 48.69
N PRO A 11 -45.82 24.85 47.44
CA PRO A 11 -44.43 24.53 47.21
C PRO A 11 -43.57 25.80 47.19
N ARG A 12 -42.54 25.82 48.04
CA ARG A 12 -41.49 26.85 48.08
C ARG A 12 -40.71 26.87 46.73
N ARG A 13 -40.70 28.03 46.10
CA ARG A 13 -39.92 28.38 44.94
C ARG A 13 -38.42 28.36 45.28
N VAL A 14 -37.72 27.29 44.85
CA VAL A 14 -36.25 27.21 44.95
C VAL A 14 -35.68 27.94 43.72
N THR A 15 -35.12 29.11 43.95
CA THR A 15 -34.33 29.86 43.00
C THR A 15 -33.01 29.12 42.77
N ARG A 16 -32.90 28.40 41.65
CA ARG A 16 -31.63 27.79 41.19
C ARG A 16 -30.74 28.90 40.63
N LYS A 17 -29.70 29.32 41.39
CA LYS A 17 -28.56 30.06 40.87
C LYS A 17 -27.86 29.15 39.85
N THR A 18 -27.91 29.51 38.57
CA THR A 18 -27.08 28.92 37.53
C THR A 18 -25.71 29.57 37.59
N ASP A 19 -24.80 28.94 38.38
CA ASP A 19 -23.38 29.22 38.22
C ASP A 19 -22.92 28.67 36.87
N GLY A 20 -22.74 29.59 35.91
CA GLY A 20 -22.19 29.35 34.62
C GLY A 20 -20.71 29.02 34.68
N THR A 21 -20.38 27.79 35.04
CA THR A 21 -19.02 27.27 34.85
C THR A 21 -18.93 26.75 33.45
N THR A 22 -18.55 27.59 32.50
CA THR A 22 -18.07 27.17 31.19
C THR A 22 -16.83 26.33 31.43
N SER A 23 -17.00 25.00 31.46
CA SER A 23 -15.90 24.04 31.40
C SER A 23 -15.20 24.20 30.05
N SER A 24 -14.22 25.06 30.00
CA SER A 24 -13.24 25.13 28.93
C SER A 24 -12.41 23.84 29.02
N ALA A 25 -12.72 22.86 28.19
CA ALA A 25 -11.88 21.69 28.01
C ALA A 25 -10.44 22.16 27.74
N PRO A 26 -9.42 21.58 28.38
CA PRO A 26 -8.04 22.00 28.19
C PRO A 26 -7.70 21.92 26.72
N LYS A 27 -7.21 23.02 26.12
CA LYS A 27 -6.64 23.06 24.77
C LYS A 27 -5.52 22.01 24.73
N ARG A 28 -5.81 20.83 24.17
CA ARG A 28 -4.76 19.83 23.89
C ARG A 28 -3.66 20.55 23.12
N LEU A 29 -2.45 20.56 23.67
CA LEU A 29 -1.26 21.03 22.96
C LEU A 29 -1.21 20.25 21.63
N ARG A 30 -1.20 20.97 20.51
CA ARG A 30 -1.12 20.37 19.18
C ARG A 30 0.17 19.56 19.07
N SER A 31 0.07 18.34 18.61
CA SER A 31 1.26 17.53 18.31
C SER A 31 2.10 18.20 17.21
N PRO A 32 3.40 17.93 17.13
CA PRO A 32 4.23 18.41 16.01
C PRO A 32 3.64 18.01 14.63
N VAL A 33 3.03 16.83 14.54
CA VAL A 33 2.39 16.33 13.29
C VAL A 33 1.14 17.18 12.97
N ASP A 34 0.33 17.56 13.97
CA ASP A 34 -0.83 18.42 13.74
C ASP A 34 -0.43 19.81 13.25
N GLN A 35 0.70 20.33 13.72
CA GLN A 35 1.25 21.59 13.24
C GLN A 35 1.73 21.49 11.80
N GLN A 36 2.45 20.43 11.45
CA GLN A 36 2.91 20.14 10.10
C GLN A 36 1.73 20.00 9.13
N ARG A 37 0.68 19.27 9.51
CA ARG A 37 -0.56 19.13 8.72
C ARG A 37 -1.19 20.49 8.46
N ALA A 38 -1.34 21.31 9.50
CA ALA A 38 -1.93 22.64 9.40
C ALA A 38 -1.13 23.56 8.47
N GLU A 39 0.19 23.51 8.54
CA GLU A 39 1.06 24.33 7.70
C GLU A 39 1.04 23.84 6.25
N PHE A 40 1.14 22.52 6.04
CA PHE A 40 1.09 21.90 4.73
C PHE A 40 -0.20 22.26 3.98
N LEU A 41 -1.36 22.05 4.59
CA LEU A 41 -2.65 22.34 3.96
C LEU A 41 -2.81 23.83 3.64
N ARG A 42 -2.37 24.73 4.53
CA ARG A 42 -2.40 26.18 4.27
C ARG A 42 -1.53 26.55 3.08
N ARG A 43 -0.31 26.01 2.99
CA ARG A 43 0.61 26.26 1.89
C ARG A 43 0.04 25.73 0.56
N CYS A 44 -0.49 24.51 0.53
CA CYS A 44 -1.09 23.96 -0.68
C CYS A 44 -2.29 24.77 -1.16
N ARG A 45 -3.12 25.24 -0.24
CA ARG A 45 -4.28 26.09 -0.55
C ARG A 45 -3.88 27.47 -1.06
N ALA A 46 -2.83 28.08 -0.50
CA ALA A 46 -2.37 29.42 -0.83
C ALA A 46 -1.77 29.52 -2.25
N ARG A 47 -1.19 28.42 -2.76
CA ARG A 47 -0.53 28.42 -4.09
C ARG A 47 -1.47 28.37 -5.29
N ILE A 48 -2.75 28.08 -5.08
CA ILE A 48 -3.72 27.88 -6.18
C ILE A 48 -4.43 29.18 -6.50
N ASP A 49 -4.33 29.68 -7.75
CA ASP A 49 -5.14 30.82 -8.20
C ASP A 49 -6.60 30.37 -8.36
N PRO A 50 -7.55 31.00 -7.64
CA PRO A 50 -8.97 30.69 -7.79
C PRO A 50 -9.50 30.81 -9.23
N ALA A 51 -8.90 31.69 -10.03
CA ALA A 51 -9.32 31.89 -11.42
C ALA A 51 -9.06 30.63 -12.28
N GLU A 52 -8.05 29.84 -11.97
CA GLU A 52 -7.75 28.58 -12.66
C GLU A 52 -8.81 27.50 -12.42
N LEU A 53 -9.62 27.65 -11.37
CA LEU A 53 -10.73 26.76 -11.02
C LEU A 53 -12.10 27.37 -11.34
N GLY A 54 -12.13 28.44 -12.15
CA GLY A 54 -13.38 29.13 -12.55
C GLY A 54 -14.06 29.92 -11.42
N LEU A 55 -13.33 30.14 -10.30
CA LEU A 55 -13.89 30.90 -9.18
C LEU A 55 -13.70 32.41 -9.39
N PRO A 56 -14.68 33.25 -9.01
CA PRO A 56 -14.59 34.69 -9.23
C PRO A 56 -13.45 35.32 -8.41
N ARG A 57 -12.63 36.17 -9.05
CA ARG A 57 -11.66 37.03 -8.39
C ARG A 57 -12.41 38.13 -7.62
N SER A 58 -12.59 37.94 -6.32
CA SER A 58 -13.19 38.99 -5.49
C SER A 58 -12.17 40.09 -5.20
N ARG A 59 -12.52 41.35 -5.43
CA ARG A 59 -11.71 42.54 -5.11
C ARG A 59 -11.41 42.72 -3.60
N ILE A 60 -12.08 41.97 -2.73
CA ILE A 60 -11.99 42.07 -1.26
C ILE A 60 -11.20 40.85 -0.69
N ARG A 61 -10.41 40.16 -1.49
CA ARG A 61 -9.62 39.01 -1.00
C ARG A 61 -8.43 39.50 -0.17
N ARG A 62 -8.47 39.26 1.16
CA ARG A 62 -7.34 39.46 2.08
C ARG A 62 -6.36 38.27 2.13
N THR A 63 -6.66 37.17 1.42
CA THR A 63 -5.87 35.94 1.45
C THR A 63 -5.44 35.58 0.03
N GLU A 64 -4.17 35.26 -0.14
CA GLU A 64 -3.66 34.64 -1.36
C GLU A 64 -4.23 33.22 -1.49
N GLY A 65 -4.54 32.81 -2.73
CA GLY A 65 -5.03 31.46 -3.04
C GLY A 65 -6.51 31.22 -2.72
N LEU A 66 -6.87 29.94 -2.61
CA LEU A 66 -8.23 29.49 -2.29
C LEU A 66 -8.61 29.83 -0.84
N ARG A 67 -9.90 30.12 -0.62
CA ARG A 67 -10.47 30.17 0.75
C ARG A 67 -10.78 28.74 1.24
N ARG A 68 -10.97 28.58 2.54
CA ARG A 68 -11.41 27.30 3.13
C ARG A 68 -12.75 26.85 2.57
N GLU A 69 -13.64 27.80 2.34
CA GLU A 69 -14.95 27.58 1.75
C GLU A 69 -14.84 27.07 0.31
N ASP A 70 -13.89 27.63 -0.46
CA ASP A 70 -13.61 27.18 -1.84
C ASP A 70 -13.14 25.72 -1.85
N VAL A 71 -12.14 25.38 -1.03
CA VAL A 71 -11.63 24.01 -0.93
C VAL A 71 -12.72 23.05 -0.45
N ALA A 72 -13.50 23.44 0.55
CA ALA A 72 -14.57 22.62 1.08
C ALA A 72 -15.64 22.31 0.02
N SER A 73 -16.07 23.34 -0.72
CA SER A 73 -17.05 23.21 -1.80
C SER A 73 -16.54 22.28 -2.91
N LEU A 74 -15.31 22.49 -3.37
CA LEU A 74 -14.71 21.71 -4.47
C LEU A 74 -14.43 20.25 -4.07
N SER A 75 -14.13 20.01 -2.77
CA SER A 75 -13.86 18.65 -2.26
C SER A 75 -15.11 17.93 -1.74
N GLY A 76 -16.28 18.59 -1.76
CA GLY A 76 -17.54 18.01 -1.28
C GLY A 76 -17.54 17.74 0.23
N VAL A 77 -16.95 18.66 1.03
CA VAL A 77 -16.96 18.62 2.49
C VAL A 77 -17.49 19.94 3.06
N SER A 78 -17.84 19.99 4.35
CA SER A 78 -18.26 21.26 4.96
C SER A 78 -17.06 22.17 5.26
N ALA A 79 -17.24 23.49 5.17
CA ALA A 79 -16.20 24.46 5.50
C ALA A 79 -15.70 24.32 6.95
N CYS A 80 -16.59 23.99 7.87
CA CYS A 80 -16.25 23.72 9.27
C CYS A 80 -15.37 22.48 9.41
N TRP A 81 -15.70 21.41 8.70
CA TRP A 81 -14.92 20.17 8.69
C TRP A 81 -13.50 20.41 8.15
N TYR A 82 -13.39 21.08 6.98
CA TYR A 82 -12.07 21.42 6.42
C TYR A 82 -11.25 22.33 7.36
N ALA A 83 -11.92 23.31 7.99
CA ALA A 83 -11.26 24.17 8.99
C ALA A 83 -10.70 23.37 10.17
N TRP A 84 -11.40 22.35 10.64
CA TRP A 84 -10.92 21.46 11.69
C TRP A 84 -9.71 20.63 11.26
N LEU A 85 -9.75 20.09 10.03
CA LEU A 85 -8.62 19.37 9.44
C LEU A 85 -7.37 20.28 9.34
N GLU A 86 -7.55 21.50 8.78
CA GLU A 86 -6.48 22.49 8.66
C GLU A 86 -5.99 23.02 10.02
N GLN A 87 -6.82 22.94 11.06
CA GLN A 87 -6.43 23.29 12.43
C GLN A 87 -5.71 22.16 13.17
N GLY A 88 -5.56 21.00 12.56
CA GLY A 88 -4.88 19.87 13.19
C GLY A 88 -5.75 19.14 14.23
N ARG A 89 -7.08 19.20 14.15
CA ARG A 89 -7.93 18.42 15.05
C ARG A 89 -7.86 16.95 14.73
N ASP A 90 -7.80 16.12 15.78
CA ASP A 90 -7.89 14.68 15.64
C ASP A 90 -9.27 14.29 15.08
N MET A 91 -9.29 13.69 13.91
CA MET A 91 -10.51 13.29 13.23
C MET A 91 -10.24 12.13 12.27
N ARG A 92 -11.19 11.21 12.18
CA ARG A 92 -11.12 10.14 11.20
C ARG A 92 -11.50 10.68 9.82
N VAL A 93 -10.60 10.52 8.87
CA VAL A 93 -10.78 10.96 7.49
C VAL A 93 -10.73 9.74 6.58
N SER A 94 -11.72 9.56 5.72
CA SER A 94 -11.72 8.47 4.74
C SER A 94 -10.74 8.74 3.59
N ASP A 95 -10.28 7.66 2.95
CA ASP A 95 -9.39 7.74 1.78
C ASP A 95 -10.01 8.58 0.66
N ASP A 96 -11.29 8.38 0.41
CA ASP A 96 -12.04 9.09 -0.63
C ASP A 96 -12.05 10.63 -0.41
N VAL A 97 -12.17 11.09 0.83
CA VAL A 97 -12.07 12.52 1.15
C VAL A 97 -10.64 13.03 0.93
N LEU A 98 -9.62 12.28 1.33
CA LEU A 98 -8.22 12.67 1.11
C LEU A 98 -7.86 12.71 -0.38
N GLU A 99 -8.41 11.79 -1.18
CA GLU A 99 -8.24 11.79 -2.64
C GLU A 99 -8.87 13.03 -3.27
N ARG A 100 -10.12 13.38 -2.90
CA ARG A 100 -10.78 14.59 -3.40
C ARG A 100 -10.04 15.87 -2.99
N LEU A 101 -9.53 15.92 -1.75
CA LEU A 101 -8.68 17.03 -1.30
C LEU A 101 -7.38 17.11 -2.10
N SER A 102 -6.75 15.97 -2.38
CA SER A 102 -5.51 15.91 -3.17
C SER A 102 -5.73 16.45 -4.59
N LEU A 103 -6.84 16.08 -5.23
CA LEU A 103 -7.21 16.60 -6.55
C LEU A 103 -7.52 18.11 -6.49
N THR A 104 -8.32 18.55 -5.51
CA THR A 104 -8.70 19.96 -5.34
C THR A 104 -7.49 20.84 -5.08
N LEU A 105 -6.55 20.38 -4.26
CA LEU A 105 -5.32 21.10 -3.91
C LEU A 105 -4.20 20.89 -4.93
N ARG A 106 -4.46 20.14 -6.02
CA ARG A 106 -3.49 19.84 -7.09
C ARG A 106 -2.16 19.32 -6.53
N LEU A 107 -2.25 18.37 -5.61
CA LEU A 107 -1.07 17.79 -4.97
C LEU A 107 -0.29 16.93 -5.97
N SER A 108 1.04 17.01 -5.95
CA SER A 108 1.90 16.01 -6.57
C SER A 108 1.72 14.65 -5.88
N GLU A 109 2.22 13.57 -6.47
CA GLU A 109 2.14 12.24 -5.84
C GLU A 109 2.85 12.23 -4.48
N ASP A 110 4.01 12.85 -4.35
CA ASP A 110 4.75 12.96 -3.08
C ASP A 110 3.96 13.75 -2.03
N GLU A 111 3.33 14.86 -2.44
CA GLU A 111 2.50 15.67 -1.56
C GLU A 111 1.21 14.92 -1.14
N ARG A 112 0.65 14.12 -2.02
CA ARG A 112 -0.49 13.25 -1.74
C ARG A 112 -0.11 12.19 -0.70
N VAL A 113 1.02 11.48 -0.91
CA VAL A 113 1.56 10.51 0.07
C VAL A 113 1.80 11.19 1.42
N TYR A 114 2.36 12.40 1.40
CA TYR A 114 2.62 13.17 2.62
C TYR A 114 1.32 13.56 3.35
N LEU A 115 0.28 14.01 2.63
CA LEU A 115 -1.04 14.30 3.21
C LEU A 115 -1.62 13.07 3.92
N PHE A 116 -1.60 11.91 3.26
CA PHE A 116 -2.11 10.66 3.85
C PHE A 116 -1.31 10.27 5.10
N SER A 117 0.02 10.43 5.08
CA SER A 117 0.85 10.14 6.25
C SER A 117 0.58 11.07 7.43
N LEU A 118 0.30 12.36 7.17
CA LEU A 118 -0.03 13.35 8.20
C LEU A 118 -1.42 13.14 8.82
N VAL A 119 -2.36 12.54 8.09
CA VAL A 119 -3.75 12.39 8.54
C VAL A 119 -4.06 10.99 9.03
N GLN A 120 -3.58 9.97 8.34
CA GLN A 120 -3.89 8.57 8.63
C GLN A 120 -2.69 7.77 9.14
N HIS A 121 -1.50 8.40 9.23
CA HIS A 121 -0.25 7.75 9.62
C HIS A 121 0.11 6.54 8.72
N ARG A 122 -0.30 6.59 7.46
CA ARG A 122 0.00 5.58 6.43
C ARG A 122 0.06 6.21 5.05
N ALA A 123 0.71 5.53 4.11
CA ALA A 123 0.64 5.91 2.70
C ALA A 123 -0.78 5.69 2.14
N PRO A 124 -1.18 6.46 1.11
CA PRO A 124 -2.43 6.24 0.39
C PRO A 124 -2.48 4.81 -0.17
N ARG A 125 -3.68 4.29 -0.35
CA ARG A 125 -3.84 3.08 -1.16
C ARG A 125 -3.41 3.41 -2.58
N VAL A 126 -2.47 2.65 -3.10
CA VAL A 126 -2.02 2.84 -4.47
C VAL A 126 -3.16 2.45 -5.40
N ARG A 127 -3.60 3.36 -6.27
CA ARG A 127 -4.45 3.00 -7.40
C ARG A 127 -3.64 2.06 -8.29
N GLN A 128 -4.01 0.79 -8.33
CA GLN A 128 -3.29 -0.24 -9.08
C GLN A 128 -3.55 -0.20 -10.59
N ASP A 129 -4.31 0.78 -11.08
CA ASP A 129 -4.78 0.84 -12.47
C ASP A 129 -3.69 1.10 -13.51
N SER A 130 -2.46 1.44 -13.11
CA SER A 130 -1.47 1.94 -14.08
C SER A 130 -0.12 1.24 -14.12
N GLN A 131 0.11 0.17 -13.34
CA GLN A 131 1.46 -0.41 -13.35
C GLN A 131 1.45 -1.91 -13.66
N GLU A 132 1.28 -2.18 -14.94
CA GLU A 132 1.56 -3.49 -15.55
C GLU A 132 3.04 -3.64 -15.92
N GLU A 133 3.81 -2.55 -15.85
CA GLU A 133 5.24 -2.49 -16.13
C GLU A 133 6.04 -2.00 -14.93
N ALA A 134 7.28 -2.48 -14.80
CA ALA A 134 8.17 -1.97 -13.78
C ALA A 134 8.71 -0.58 -14.15
N PRO A 135 8.78 0.38 -13.20
CA PRO A 135 9.43 1.65 -13.42
C PRO A 135 10.88 1.49 -13.89
N ALA A 136 11.34 2.40 -14.74
CA ALA A 136 12.66 2.31 -15.36
C ALA A 136 13.83 2.28 -14.36
N ASP A 137 13.69 2.95 -13.21
CA ASP A 137 14.68 2.93 -12.13
C ASP A 137 14.70 1.59 -11.39
N VAL A 138 13.54 0.95 -11.18
CA VAL A 138 13.46 -0.42 -10.64
C VAL A 138 14.10 -1.42 -11.59
N VAL A 139 13.87 -1.28 -12.92
CA VAL A 139 14.50 -2.12 -13.95
C VAL A 139 16.02 -1.93 -13.94
N ARG A 140 16.50 -0.67 -13.87
CA ARG A 140 17.94 -0.38 -13.78
C ARG A 140 18.56 -1.00 -12.53
N LEU A 141 17.89 -0.85 -11.37
CA LEU A 141 18.35 -1.41 -10.11
C LEU A 141 18.47 -2.94 -10.18
N ILE A 142 17.45 -3.63 -10.69
CA ILE A 142 17.46 -5.09 -10.84
C ILE A 142 18.60 -5.55 -11.74
N ASN A 143 18.83 -4.87 -12.87
CA ASN A 143 19.89 -5.21 -13.80
C ASN A 143 21.30 -4.91 -13.29
N ALA A 144 21.45 -4.00 -12.32
CA ALA A 144 22.74 -3.71 -11.67
C ALA A 144 23.14 -4.75 -10.62
N LEU A 145 22.22 -5.64 -10.20
CA LEU A 145 22.51 -6.67 -9.20
C LEU A 145 23.27 -7.84 -9.81
N SER A 146 24.36 -8.23 -9.16
CA SER A 146 25.19 -9.41 -9.50
C SER A 146 24.65 -10.73 -8.90
N VAL A 147 23.40 -10.78 -8.52
CA VAL A 147 22.67 -11.96 -8.05
C VAL A 147 21.31 -12.03 -8.75
N PRO A 148 20.66 -13.21 -8.80
CA PRO A 148 19.32 -13.29 -9.39
C PRO A 148 18.33 -12.39 -8.66
N ALA A 149 17.60 -11.60 -9.42
CA ALA A 149 16.61 -10.67 -8.86
C ALA A 149 15.38 -10.57 -9.78
N ILE A 150 14.23 -10.31 -9.14
CA ILE A 150 12.93 -10.18 -9.78
C ILE A 150 12.12 -9.09 -9.09
N ALA A 151 11.37 -8.30 -9.85
CA ALA A 151 10.34 -7.39 -9.34
C ALA A 151 8.95 -7.88 -9.74
N MET A 152 8.01 -7.76 -8.83
CA MET A 152 6.61 -8.13 -9.02
C MET A 152 5.70 -7.15 -8.30
N ASN A 153 4.45 -7.07 -8.71
CA ASN A 153 3.44 -6.34 -7.96
C ASN A 153 2.90 -7.16 -6.77
N LEU A 154 1.96 -6.59 -6.01
CA LEU A 154 1.39 -7.27 -4.84
C LEU A 154 0.52 -8.48 -5.20
N ARG A 155 0.07 -8.60 -6.46
CA ARG A 155 -0.63 -9.77 -6.99
C ARG A 155 0.31 -10.87 -7.48
N TRP A 156 1.63 -10.66 -7.38
CA TRP A 156 2.68 -11.58 -7.85
C TRP A 156 2.83 -11.64 -9.37
N ASP A 157 2.29 -10.64 -10.12
CA ASP A 157 2.57 -10.48 -11.52
C ASP A 157 4.03 -10.04 -11.67
N VAL A 158 4.79 -10.76 -12.50
CA VAL A 158 6.22 -10.51 -12.72
C VAL A 158 6.39 -9.32 -13.66
N LEU A 159 7.03 -8.25 -13.17
CA LEU A 159 7.18 -6.99 -13.88
C LEU A 159 8.58 -6.83 -14.50
N ALA A 160 9.62 -7.27 -13.79
CA ALA A 160 10.99 -7.22 -14.28
C ALA A 160 11.84 -8.31 -13.62
N TRP A 161 12.90 -8.72 -14.29
CA TRP A 161 13.89 -9.67 -13.80
C TRP A 161 15.23 -9.45 -14.51
N ASN A 162 16.34 -9.83 -13.85
CA ASN A 162 17.64 -9.75 -14.48
C ASN A 162 18.03 -11.05 -15.20
N ARG A 163 19.12 -10.98 -15.97
CA ARG A 163 19.64 -12.12 -16.73
C ARG A 163 19.98 -13.33 -15.85
N LEU A 164 20.50 -13.11 -14.66
CA LEU A 164 20.80 -14.19 -13.71
C LEU A 164 19.54 -14.91 -13.23
N ASN A 165 18.44 -14.18 -13.06
CA ASN A 165 17.15 -14.80 -12.74
C ASN A 165 16.65 -15.68 -13.90
N SER A 166 16.70 -15.17 -15.15
CA SER A 166 16.32 -15.98 -16.33
C SER A 166 17.08 -17.28 -16.40
N ARG A 167 18.34 -17.25 -16.06
CA ARG A 167 19.26 -18.36 -16.21
C ARG A 167 19.12 -19.42 -15.12
N ILE A 168 18.91 -18.98 -13.88
CA ILE A 168 18.88 -19.87 -12.70
C ILE A 168 17.46 -20.36 -12.42
N TYR A 169 16.46 -19.54 -12.64
CA TYR A 169 15.06 -19.87 -12.32
C TYR A 169 14.21 -20.03 -13.56
N ARG A 170 13.95 -18.95 -14.26
CA ARG A 170 13.10 -18.96 -15.47
C ARG A 170 13.27 -17.67 -16.28
N ASP A 171 13.25 -17.82 -17.60
CA ASP A 171 13.06 -16.70 -18.51
C ASP A 171 11.58 -16.41 -18.70
N TYR A 172 11.14 -15.26 -18.15
CA TYR A 172 9.75 -14.85 -18.25
C TYR A 172 9.43 -14.17 -19.58
N SER A 173 10.43 -13.84 -20.44
CA SER A 173 10.18 -13.27 -21.76
C SER A 173 9.39 -14.19 -22.67
N THR A 174 9.50 -15.50 -22.45
CA THR A 174 8.80 -16.56 -23.22
C THR A 174 7.35 -16.77 -22.79
N ILE A 175 6.89 -16.05 -21.74
CA ILE A 175 5.54 -16.19 -21.19
C ILE A 175 4.74 -14.94 -21.57
N PRO A 176 3.50 -15.05 -22.08
CA PRO A 176 2.61 -13.91 -22.32
C PRO A 176 2.44 -13.05 -21.06
N LEU A 177 2.32 -11.75 -21.23
CA LEU A 177 2.30 -10.80 -20.10
C LEU A 177 1.20 -11.13 -19.07
N GLU A 178 0.03 -11.49 -19.56
CA GLU A 178 -1.15 -11.86 -18.77
C GLU A 178 -0.99 -13.17 -17.98
N GLU A 179 -0.01 -14.00 -18.36
CA GLU A 179 0.29 -15.28 -17.70
C GLU A 179 1.53 -15.23 -16.81
N ARG A 180 2.22 -14.07 -16.74
CA ARG A 180 3.46 -13.89 -15.95
C ARG A 180 3.18 -13.74 -14.46
N ASN A 181 2.33 -14.56 -13.89
CA ASN A 181 2.09 -14.56 -12.45
C ASN A 181 2.88 -15.66 -11.76
N LEU A 182 3.70 -15.29 -10.77
CA LEU A 182 4.60 -16.24 -10.11
C LEU A 182 3.86 -17.39 -9.43
N LEU A 183 2.69 -17.14 -8.83
CA LEU A 183 1.88 -18.18 -8.18
C LEU A 183 1.21 -19.08 -9.19
N GLU A 184 0.69 -18.54 -10.29
CA GLU A 184 0.12 -19.36 -11.37
C GLU A 184 1.19 -20.26 -11.98
N ILE A 185 2.38 -19.72 -12.23
CA ILE A 185 3.52 -20.50 -12.76
C ILE A 185 3.94 -21.61 -11.79
N LEU A 186 4.06 -21.29 -10.49
CA LEU A 186 4.45 -22.26 -9.46
C LEU A 186 3.43 -23.40 -9.31
N LEU A 187 2.15 -23.09 -9.44
CA LEU A 187 1.06 -24.04 -9.17
C LEU A 187 0.56 -24.78 -10.40
N ALA A 188 0.72 -24.21 -11.60
CA ALA A 188 0.26 -24.82 -12.87
C ALA A 188 1.21 -25.88 -13.41
N GLN A 189 2.50 -25.71 -13.18
CA GLN A 189 3.50 -26.68 -13.61
C GLN A 189 4.11 -27.34 -12.36
N PRO A 190 4.17 -28.68 -12.30
CA PRO A 190 5.05 -29.31 -11.35
C PRO A 190 6.44 -28.78 -11.67
N VAL A 191 6.95 -27.90 -10.81
CA VAL A 191 8.31 -27.40 -10.93
C VAL A 191 9.19 -28.64 -10.91
N ARG A 192 9.69 -29.05 -12.09
CA ARG A 192 10.39 -30.34 -12.31
C ARG A 192 11.53 -30.62 -11.34
N HIS A 193 11.90 -29.60 -10.56
CA HIS A 193 13.04 -29.58 -9.66
C HIS A 193 12.66 -29.43 -8.16
N LEU A 194 11.37 -29.32 -7.84
CA LEU A 194 10.90 -29.33 -6.45
C LEU A 194 10.18 -30.65 -6.15
N ASN A 195 10.58 -31.32 -5.08
CA ASN A 195 9.78 -32.43 -4.58
C ASN A 195 8.42 -31.92 -4.06
N PRO A 196 7.37 -32.76 -4.01
CA PRO A 196 6.02 -32.34 -3.63
C PRO A 196 5.94 -31.66 -2.25
N LYS A 197 6.74 -32.09 -1.27
CA LYS A 197 6.78 -31.48 0.08
C LYS A 197 7.38 -30.09 0.06
N ALA A 198 8.44 -29.87 -0.71
CA ALA A 198 9.07 -28.56 -0.88
C ALA A 198 8.14 -27.59 -1.64
N LEU A 199 7.46 -28.09 -2.65
CA LEU A 199 6.44 -27.32 -3.39
C LEU A 199 5.30 -26.87 -2.46
N GLU A 200 4.72 -27.79 -1.68
CA GLU A 200 3.65 -27.49 -0.75
C GLU A 200 4.09 -26.48 0.31
N SER A 201 5.27 -26.66 0.90
CA SER A 201 5.83 -25.73 1.90
C SER A 201 6.04 -24.31 1.31
N THR A 202 6.55 -24.23 0.09
CA THR A 202 6.74 -22.95 -0.59
C THR A 202 5.40 -22.31 -0.93
N ALA A 203 4.48 -23.07 -1.54
CA ALA A 203 3.13 -22.59 -1.87
C ALA A 203 2.39 -22.08 -0.62
N ARG A 204 2.47 -22.78 0.51
CA ARG A 204 1.85 -22.39 1.78
C ARG A 204 2.31 -21.00 2.21
N ARG A 205 3.62 -20.75 2.21
CA ARG A 205 4.17 -19.44 2.60
C ARG A 205 3.76 -18.32 1.64
N LEU A 206 3.82 -18.57 0.33
CA LEU A 206 3.48 -17.57 -0.68
C LEU A 206 1.98 -17.25 -0.67
N ILE A 207 1.12 -18.26 -0.51
CA ILE A 207 -0.34 -18.09 -0.42
C ILE A 207 -0.72 -17.37 0.88
N ALA A 208 -0.07 -17.67 2.00
CA ALA A 208 -0.28 -16.96 3.27
C ALA A 208 0.07 -15.47 3.13
N ARG A 209 1.11 -15.14 2.38
CA ARG A 209 1.47 -13.75 2.07
C ARG A 209 0.48 -13.11 1.11
N LEU A 210 0.06 -13.79 0.05
CA LEU A 210 -0.97 -13.28 -0.87
C LEU A 210 -2.25 -12.93 -0.12
N ARG A 211 -2.68 -13.77 0.82
CA ARG A 211 -3.86 -13.50 1.65
C ARG A 211 -3.70 -12.23 2.47
N PHE A 212 -2.52 -12.00 3.05
CA PHE A 212 -2.23 -10.75 3.76
C PHE A 212 -2.28 -9.53 2.84
N ASP A 213 -1.70 -9.63 1.63
CA ASP A 213 -1.73 -8.54 0.66
C ASP A 213 -3.17 -8.31 0.16
N TYR A 214 -3.93 -9.36 -0.11
CA TYR A 214 -5.36 -9.28 -0.47
C TYR A 214 -6.21 -8.60 0.61
N SER A 215 -6.00 -8.89 1.89
CA SER A 215 -6.79 -8.28 2.98
C SER A 215 -6.68 -6.75 3.02
N LYS A 216 -5.62 -6.19 2.46
CA LYS A 216 -5.40 -4.75 2.35
C LYS A 216 -5.96 -4.14 1.05
N HIS A 217 -6.29 -4.98 0.07
CA HIS A 217 -6.67 -4.59 -1.28
C HIS A 217 -7.92 -5.38 -1.74
N ALA A 218 -8.85 -5.65 -0.80
CA ALA A 218 -10.04 -6.47 -1.07
C ALA A 218 -10.97 -5.87 -2.15
N ASP A 219 -10.88 -4.57 -2.37
CA ASP A 219 -11.67 -3.85 -3.38
C ASP A 219 -11.05 -3.89 -4.80
N ASP A 220 -9.88 -4.53 -4.96
CA ASP A 220 -9.24 -4.63 -6.28
C ASP A 220 -9.81 -5.84 -7.07
N PRO A 221 -10.53 -5.60 -8.18
CA PRO A 221 -11.14 -6.66 -8.97
C PRO A 221 -10.10 -7.59 -9.62
N LYS A 222 -8.87 -7.12 -9.85
CA LYS A 222 -7.77 -7.93 -10.38
C LYS A 222 -7.29 -8.96 -9.36
N PHE A 223 -7.29 -8.62 -8.06
CA PHE A 223 -7.01 -9.59 -7.00
C PHE A 223 -8.08 -10.69 -6.94
N GLU A 224 -9.36 -10.30 -6.99
CA GLU A 224 -10.45 -11.30 -7.01
C GLU A 224 -10.36 -12.22 -8.23
N ALA A 225 -10.08 -11.66 -9.40
CA ALA A 225 -9.90 -12.43 -10.63
C ALA A 225 -8.75 -13.44 -10.50
N LEU A 226 -7.61 -13.04 -9.93
CA LEU A 226 -6.48 -13.91 -9.65
C LEU A 226 -6.87 -15.06 -8.71
N ILE A 227 -7.49 -14.75 -7.58
CA ILE A 227 -7.91 -15.77 -6.60
C ILE A 227 -8.88 -16.76 -7.23
N ARG A 228 -9.80 -16.29 -8.07
CA ARG A 228 -10.75 -17.13 -8.81
C ARG A 228 -10.02 -18.07 -9.77
N ARG A 229 -9.10 -17.54 -10.59
CA ARG A 229 -8.29 -18.35 -11.52
C ARG A 229 -7.47 -19.42 -10.78
N LEU A 230 -6.74 -19.03 -9.75
CA LEU A 230 -5.94 -19.95 -8.93
C LEU A 230 -6.83 -21.02 -8.25
N SER A 231 -7.99 -20.62 -7.73
CA SER A 231 -8.93 -21.55 -7.10
C SER A 231 -9.52 -22.55 -8.09
N THR A 232 -9.75 -22.15 -9.34
CA THR A 232 -10.26 -23.03 -10.38
C THR A 232 -9.19 -24.02 -10.86
N ARG A 233 -7.96 -23.53 -11.08
CA ARG A 233 -6.88 -24.30 -11.72
C ARG A 233 -6.10 -25.19 -10.74
N SER A 234 -6.03 -24.84 -9.43
CA SER A 234 -5.15 -25.55 -8.48
C SER A 234 -5.91 -26.07 -7.25
N PRO A 235 -6.07 -27.40 -7.12
CA PRO A 235 -6.58 -28.00 -5.87
C PRO A 235 -5.71 -27.68 -4.65
N LEU A 236 -4.38 -27.60 -4.82
CA LEU A 236 -3.46 -27.22 -3.77
C LEU A 236 -3.73 -25.79 -3.29
N PHE A 237 -3.93 -24.84 -4.23
CA PHE A 237 -4.30 -23.46 -3.87
C PHE A 237 -5.61 -23.44 -3.06
N ARG A 238 -6.68 -24.10 -3.55
CA ARG A 238 -7.97 -24.13 -2.84
C ARG A 238 -7.84 -24.62 -1.41
N ARG A 239 -7.05 -25.67 -1.19
CA ARG A 239 -6.81 -26.21 0.15
C ARG A 239 -6.08 -25.21 1.04
N LEU A 240 -4.96 -24.66 0.54
CA LEU A 240 -4.12 -23.74 1.32
C LEU A 240 -4.79 -22.36 1.52
N TRP A 241 -5.61 -21.92 0.57
CA TRP A 241 -6.33 -20.64 0.70
C TRP A 241 -7.34 -20.64 1.85
N ARG A 242 -7.91 -21.78 2.20
CA ARG A 242 -8.86 -21.93 3.31
C ARG A 242 -8.20 -21.97 4.68
N MET A 243 -6.87 -22.17 4.74
CA MET A 243 -6.16 -22.21 6.01
C MET A 243 -6.00 -20.80 6.57
N PRO A 244 -6.23 -20.56 7.89
CA PRO A 244 -6.15 -19.23 8.50
C PRO A 244 -4.72 -18.79 8.79
N GLU A 245 -3.77 -19.20 7.97
CA GLU A 245 -2.36 -18.86 8.13
C GLU A 245 -2.02 -17.57 7.38
N PHE A 246 -1.18 -16.73 7.99
CA PHE A 246 -0.59 -15.58 7.32
C PHE A 246 0.90 -15.50 7.64
N THR A 247 1.68 -14.84 6.77
CA THR A 247 3.09 -14.56 7.01
C THR A 247 3.49 -13.24 6.39
N LEU A 248 4.34 -12.50 7.10
CA LEU A 248 4.99 -11.30 6.58
C LEU A 248 6.33 -11.63 5.89
N ARG A 249 6.90 -12.80 6.18
CA ARG A 249 8.17 -13.26 5.64
C ARG A 249 7.98 -14.55 4.85
N PRO A 250 7.45 -14.49 3.61
CA PRO A 250 7.18 -15.68 2.80
C PRO A 250 8.46 -16.29 2.22
N PHE A 251 9.54 -15.55 2.25
CA PHE A 251 10.83 -15.91 1.70
C PHE A 251 11.79 -16.44 2.77
N GLY A 252 12.87 -17.02 2.34
CA GLY A 252 13.93 -17.63 3.15
C GLY A 252 14.78 -18.50 2.26
N ILE A 253 15.48 -19.48 2.82
CA ILE A 253 16.34 -20.37 2.03
C ILE A 253 15.49 -21.28 1.15
N HIS A 254 15.71 -21.17 -0.15
CA HIS A 254 15.09 -22.01 -1.18
C HIS A 254 16.13 -22.95 -1.77
N ARG A 255 15.86 -24.27 -1.69
CA ARG A 255 16.71 -25.32 -2.23
C ARG A 255 15.99 -26.03 -3.36
N PHE A 256 16.70 -26.24 -4.48
CA PHE A 256 16.17 -26.95 -5.63
C PHE A 256 17.30 -27.57 -6.45
N THR A 257 16.96 -28.58 -7.26
CA THR A 257 17.92 -29.24 -8.15
C THR A 257 17.85 -28.60 -9.53
N HIS A 258 18.93 -27.95 -9.94
CA HIS A 258 19.05 -27.37 -11.26
C HIS A 258 19.62 -28.38 -12.26
N PRO A 259 19.11 -28.52 -13.50
CA PRO A 259 19.57 -29.50 -14.46
C PRO A 259 21.07 -29.44 -14.80
N LYS A 260 21.64 -28.23 -14.83
CA LYS A 260 23.02 -27.97 -15.18
C LYS A 260 23.97 -27.96 -13.97
N TRP A 261 23.53 -27.43 -12.81
CA TRP A 261 24.42 -27.16 -11.66
C TRP A 261 24.13 -27.99 -10.42
N GLY A 262 23.19 -28.95 -10.49
CA GLY A 262 22.83 -29.79 -9.35
C GLY A 262 22.07 -29.03 -8.26
N GLU A 263 22.33 -29.36 -7.00
CA GLU A 263 21.62 -28.73 -5.88
C GLU A 263 22.05 -27.28 -5.62
N LEU A 264 21.16 -26.37 -5.86
CA LEU A 264 21.33 -24.94 -5.60
C LEU A 264 20.54 -24.53 -4.34
N ALA A 265 21.15 -23.65 -3.55
CA ALA A 265 20.51 -23.02 -2.40
C ALA A 265 20.68 -21.50 -2.48
N PHE A 266 19.55 -20.80 -2.40
CA PHE A 266 19.53 -19.33 -2.35
C PHE A 266 18.68 -18.83 -1.19
N GLU A 267 19.16 -17.83 -0.49
CA GLU A 267 18.34 -17.07 0.43
C GLU A 267 17.57 -15.99 -0.35
N HIS A 268 16.25 -15.99 -0.21
CA HIS A 268 15.39 -15.01 -0.83
C HIS A 268 15.06 -13.90 0.16
N THR A 269 15.51 -12.69 -0.13
CA THR A 269 15.17 -11.49 0.64
C THR A 269 14.25 -10.61 -0.20
N SER A 270 13.16 -10.13 0.40
CA SER A 270 12.27 -9.20 -0.26
C SER A 270 12.40 -7.79 0.30
N CYS A 271 12.38 -6.81 -0.59
CA CYS A 271 12.29 -5.39 -0.24
C CYS A 271 11.26 -4.69 -1.12
N THR A 272 10.83 -3.54 -0.66
CA THR A 272 9.94 -2.62 -1.39
C THR A 272 10.75 -1.37 -1.67
N PRO A 273 10.95 -0.96 -2.92
CA PRO A 273 11.66 0.28 -3.24
C PRO A 273 10.87 1.49 -2.73
N ASP A 274 11.58 2.50 -2.25
CA ASP A 274 10.95 3.77 -1.87
C ASP A 274 10.24 4.39 -3.07
N GLY A 275 9.07 4.97 -2.83
CA GLY A 275 8.20 5.52 -3.87
C GLY A 275 7.31 4.48 -4.59
N TYR A 276 7.58 3.16 -4.42
CA TYR A 276 6.83 2.10 -5.08
C TYR A 276 6.27 1.06 -4.11
N PRO A 277 5.35 1.43 -3.20
CA PRO A 277 4.84 0.53 -2.15
C PRO A 277 4.08 -0.70 -2.69
N HIS A 278 3.70 -0.66 -3.95
CA HIS A 278 3.03 -1.75 -4.67
C HIS A 278 3.99 -2.69 -5.40
N ILE A 279 5.29 -2.40 -5.40
CA ILE A 279 6.33 -3.24 -6.01
C ILE A 279 7.09 -3.99 -4.91
N ARG A 280 7.27 -5.27 -5.14
CA ARG A 280 8.13 -6.14 -4.33
C ARG A 280 9.28 -6.63 -5.18
N MET A 281 10.49 -6.34 -4.75
CA MET A 281 11.69 -6.96 -5.29
C MET A 281 12.06 -8.19 -4.47
N VAL A 282 12.48 -9.25 -5.12
CA VAL A 282 13.08 -10.42 -4.46
C VAL A 282 14.49 -10.59 -4.99
N ILE A 283 15.45 -10.59 -4.08
CA ILE A 283 16.87 -10.71 -4.33
C ILE A 283 17.31 -12.07 -3.77
N CYS A 284 18.00 -12.87 -4.59
CA CYS A 284 18.37 -14.25 -4.26
C CYS A 284 19.87 -14.34 -4.03
N THR A 285 20.29 -14.35 -2.77
CA THR A 285 21.72 -14.49 -2.40
C THR A 285 22.14 -15.95 -2.31
N PRO A 286 23.31 -16.33 -2.89
CA PRO A 286 23.73 -17.73 -2.92
C PRO A 286 24.17 -18.24 -1.56
N GLU A 287 23.60 -19.36 -1.09
CA GLU A 287 23.88 -19.98 0.20
C GLU A 287 24.91 -21.10 0.12
N ASN A 288 25.06 -21.79 -1.02
CA ASN A 288 26.03 -22.87 -1.18
C ASN A 288 27.06 -22.60 -2.30
N ALA A 289 28.10 -23.41 -2.35
CA ALA A 289 29.18 -23.28 -3.34
C ALA A 289 28.69 -23.45 -4.78
N ALA A 290 27.73 -24.36 -5.01
CA ALA A 290 27.14 -24.58 -6.32
C ALA A 290 26.38 -23.37 -6.84
N ALA A 291 25.60 -22.68 -5.98
CA ALA A 291 24.90 -21.44 -6.33
C ALA A 291 25.87 -20.31 -6.67
N ARG A 292 26.96 -20.16 -5.89
CA ARG A 292 28.03 -19.18 -6.21
C ARG A 292 28.69 -19.47 -7.55
N ALA A 293 29.02 -20.74 -7.82
CA ALA A 293 29.59 -21.14 -9.10
C ALA A 293 28.64 -20.92 -10.27
N ALA A 294 27.34 -21.19 -10.09
CA ALA A 294 26.31 -20.95 -11.13
C ALA A 294 26.19 -19.45 -11.49
N ILE A 295 26.31 -18.55 -10.52
CA ILE A 295 26.35 -17.10 -10.73
C ILE A 295 27.63 -16.71 -11.51
N ALA A 296 28.80 -17.11 -11.03
CA ALA A 296 30.10 -16.77 -11.62
C ALA A 296 30.22 -17.23 -13.09
N GLN A 297 29.75 -18.44 -13.43
CA GLN A 297 29.70 -18.90 -14.80
C GLN A 297 28.74 -18.09 -15.66
N GLY A 298 27.75 -17.43 -15.06
CA GLY A 298 26.80 -16.53 -15.72
C GLY A 298 27.44 -15.25 -16.24
N ASP A 299 28.43 -14.75 -15.54
CA ASP A 299 29.17 -13.54 -15.96
C ASP A 299 30.17 -13.86 -17.08
N SER A 300 30.71 -15.06 -17.11
CA SER A 300 31.73 -15.46 -18.12
C SER A 300 31.18 -15.59 -19.55
N ASP A 301 29.90 -15.97 -19.70
CA ASP A 301 29.25 -16.04 -21.02
C ASP A 301 28.94 -14.65 -21.65
N VAL A 302 29.20 -13.55 -20.94
CA VAL A 302 29.07 -12.18 -21.45
C VAL A 302 30.31 -11.74 -22.22
N LEU A 303 31.46 -12.36 -21.98
CA LEU A 303 32.75 -11.96 -22.54
C LEU A 303 33.12 -12.64 -23.87
N THR A 304 32.28 -13.55 -24.39
CA THR A 304 32.51 -14.13 -25.71
C THR A 304 31.57 -13.47 -26.73
N PRO A 305 32.04 -12.50 -27.52
CA PRO A 305 31.27 -12.04 -28.67
C PRO A 305 31.07 -13.21 -29.62
N ALA A 306 29.84 -13.39 -30.08
CA ALA A 306 29.56 -14.32 -31.15
C ALA A 306 30.42 -13.93 -32.39
N THR A 307 31.37 -14.80 -32.75
CA THR A 307 32.13 -14.76 -33.99
C THR A 307 31.24 -15.09 -35.17
#